data_080c5e3f6433b271d8ae814f60edee0f
#
_entry.id   080c5e3f6433b271d8ae814f60edee0f
#
_cell.length_a   1.000
_cell.length_b   1.000
_cell.length_c   1.000
_cell.angle_alpha   90.00
_cell.angle_beta   90.00
_cell.angle_gamma   90.00
#
_symmetry.space_group_name_H-M   'P 1'
#
loop_
_entity.id
_entity.type
_entity.pdbx_description
1 polymer ?
#
loop_
_entity_poly.entity_id
_entity_poly.type
_entity_poly.pdbx_seq_one_letter_code
_entity_poly.pdbx_strand_id
1 'polypeptide(L)'
;MNTTASNARLHKIVGCALFAALTAVCSQLAIPMPWGVPINLALFAVYMAGTMLGPVWGAASQLVYLLLAAVGVPVMAGMQGGPAVLLGKTGGYAIGYLLAALIAGAFAAKLPRKFGWLALGCVVGCAACYVLGTIWFMVLTGLDLPTSLTYCVIPYLPGDVIKIALASLLTIQLDKRMPKI
;
A
#
# COMPACT_ATOMS: atom_id res chain seq x y z
N MET A 1 -14.34 -1.32 -34.18
CA MET A 1 -14.18 -1.79 -32.78
C MET A 1 -12.79 -1.36 -32.31
N ASN A 2 -12.71 -0.53 -31.27
CA ASN A 2 -11.47 0.15 -30.87
C ASN A 2 -10.47 -0.80 -30.17
N THR A 3 -9.59 -1.43 -30.93
CA THR A 3 -8.52 -2.32 -30.42
C THR A 3 -7.55 -1.60 -29.46
N THR A 4 -7.29 -0.32 -29.68
CA THR A 4 -6.40 0.49 -28.81
C THR A 4 -6.96 0.72 -27.41
N ALA A 5 -8.26 1.00 -27.25
CA ALA A 5 -8.90 1.19 -25.94
C ALA A 5 -9.00 -0.13 -25.16
N SER A 6 -9.24 -1.26 -25.87
CA SER A 6 -9.25 -2.60 -25.28
C SER A 6 -7.87 -2.97 -24.73
N ASN A 7 -6.80 -2.70 -25.46
CA ASN A 7 -5.44 -3.00 -25.04
C ASN A 7 -5.03 -2.17 -23.83
N ALA A 8 -5.38 -0.87 -23.78
CA ALA A 8 -5.08 -0.01 -22.61
C ALA A 8 -5.78 -0.49 -21.34
N ARG A 9 -7.03 -0.95 -21.45
CA ARG A 9 -7.76 -1.53 -20.31
C ARG A 9 -7.14 -2.85 -19.84
N LEU A 10 -6.73 -3.71 -20.77
CA LEU A 10 -6.06 -4.97 -20.48
C LEU A 10 -4.76 -4.73 -19.69
N HIS A 11 -3.93 -3.79 -20.12
CA HIS A 11 -2.68 -3.43 -19.41
C HIS A 11 -2.95 -2.97 -17.98
N LYS A 12 -4.00 -2.20 -17.75
CA LYS A 12 -4.37 -1.75 -16.39
C LYS A 12 -4.85 -2.92 -15.52
N ILE A 13 -5.61 -3.86 -16.06
CA ILE A 13 -6.05 -5.07 -15.33
C ILE A 13 -4.86 -5.95 -14.98
N VAL A 14 -3.96 -6.20 -15.93
CA VAL A 14 -2.74 -6.99 -15.70
C VAL A 14 -1.84 -6.31 -14.67
N GLY A 15 -1.68 -4.98 -14.78
CA GLY A 15 -0.93 -4.19 -13.79
C GLY A 15 -1.56 -4.27 -12.39
N CYS A 16 -2.88 -4.20 -12.31
CA CYS A 16 -3.63 -4.34 -11.05
C CYS A 16 -3.34 -5.70 -10.38
N ALA A 17 -3.42 -6.80 -11.15
CA ALA A 17 -3.12 -8.14 -10.65
C ALA A 17 -1.64 -8.28 -10.24
N LEU A 18 -0.71 -7.72 -11.03
CA LEU A 18 0.72 -7.73 -10.74
C LEU A 18 1.04 -7.01 -9.42
N PHE A 19 0.48 -5.81 -9.20
CA PHE A 19 0.71 -5.07 -7.97
C PHE A 19 0.00 -5.67 -6.76
N ALA A 20 -1.15 -6.33 -6.92
CA ALA A 20 -1.74 -7.13 -5.85
C ALA A 20 -0.82 -8.28 -5.43
N ALA A 21 -0.26 -9.01 -6.39
CA ALA A 21 0.70 -10.07 -6.15
C ALA A 21 2.01 -9.54 -5.52
N LEU A 22 2.52 -8.40 -6.02
CA LEU A 22 3.71 -7.75 -5.45
C LEU A 22 3.47 -7.32 -4.00
N THR A 23 2.29 -6.78 -3.69
CA THR A 23 1.91 -6.43 -2.31
C THR A 23 1.89 -7.68 -1.42
N ALA A 24 1.36 -8.80 -1.93
CA ALA A 24 1.36 -10.07 -1.21
C ALA A 24 2.79 -10.57 -0.90
N VAL A 25 3.68 -10.55 -1.90
CA VAL A 25 5.09 -10.94 -1.71
C VAL A 25 5.81 -10.00 -0.72
N CYS A 26 5.66 -8.68 -0.90
CA CYS A 26 6.27 -7.68 -0.01
C CYS A 26 5.72 -7.77 1.43
N SER A 27 4.49 -8.22 1.59
CA SER A 27 3.86 -8.45 2.89
C SER A 27 4.53 -9.60 3.66
N GLN A 28 5.06 -10.62 2.97
CA GLN A 28 5.78 -11.73 3.61
C GLN A 28 7.17 -11.33 4.12
N LEU A 29 7.77 -10.28 3.56
CA LEU A 29 9.02 -9.71 4.07
C LEU A 29 8.72 -8.89 5.32
N ALA A 30 8.46 -9.58 6.42
CA ALA A 30 7.95 -9.02 7.65
C ALA A 30 8.79 -9.40 8.87
N ILE A 31 9.00 -8.43 9.75
CA ILE A 31 9.58 -8.61 11.08
C ILE A 31 8.42 -8.61 12.07
N PRO A 32 8.16 -9.74 12.76
CA PRO A 32 7.09 -9.81 13.74
C PRO A 32 7.39 -8.90 14.94
N MET A 33 6.35 -8.21 15.43
CA MET A 33 6.45 -7.35 16.59
C MET A 33 5.57 -7.86 17.74
N PRO A 34 5.98 -7.69 19.01
CA PRO A 34 5.25 -8.25 20.16
C PRO A 34 3.81 -7.75 20.29
N TRP A 35 3.53 -6.53 19.83
CA TRP A 35 2.18 -5.93 19.86
C TRP A 35 1.26 -6.38 18.72
N GLY A 36 1.76 -7.19 17.78
CA GLY A 36 0.96 -7.88 16.76
C GLY A 36 0.79 -7.15 15.44
N VAL A 37 1.42 -5.97 15.25
CA VAL A 37 1.51 -5.30 13.94
C VAL A 37 2.92 -5.49 13.40
N PRO A 38 3.17 -6.29 12.35
CA PRO A 38 4.51 -6.57 11.84
C PRO A 38 5.06 -5.39 11.03
N ILE A 39 6.37 -5.15 11.09
CA ILE A 39 7.07 -4.27 10.15
C ILE A 39 7.27 -5.04 8.86
N ASN A 40 6.72 -4.58 7.74
CA ASN A 40 6.83 -5.25 6.44
C ASN A 40 7.08 -4.29 5.28
N LEU A 41 7.28 -4.85 4.08
CA LEU A 41 7.53 -4.08 2.87
C LEU A 41 6.26 -3.78 2.06
N ALA A 42 5.07 -4.15 2.53
CA ALA A 42 3.83 -4.01 1.76
C ALA A 42 3.56 -2.57 1.30
N LEU A 43 3.75 -1.56 2.18
CA LEU A 43 3.56 -0.15 1.81
C LEU A 43 4.42 0.31 0.63
N PHE A 44 5.62 -0.25 0.45
CA PHE A 44 6.43 0.02 -0.73
C PHE A 44 5.69 -0.39 -2.02
N ALA A 45 5.13 -1.60 -2.07
CA ALA A 45 4.35 -2.07 -3.22
C ALA A 45 3.06 -1.26 -3.41
N VAL A 46 2.42 -0.84 -2.32
CA VAL A 46 1.24 0.04 -2.32
C VAL A 46 1.55 1.39 -2.98
N TYR A 47 2.67 2.02 -2.61
CA TYR A 47 3.10 3.29 -3.23
C TYR A 47 3.40 3.11 -4.71
N MET A 48 4.11 2.04 -5.07
CA MET A 48 4.38 1.72 -6.47
C MET A 48 3.09 1.50 -7.27
N ALA A 49 2.12 0.78 -6.72
CA ALA A 49 0.81 0.58 -7.35
C ALA A 49 0.11 1.92 -7.62
N GLY A 50 0.04 2.80 -6.62
CA GLY A 50 -0.58 4.13 -6.76
C GLY A 50 0.14 4.98 -7.80
N THR A 51 1.44 5.12 -7.71
CA THR A 51 2.23 6.01 -8.57
C THR A 51 2.34 5.51 -10.01
N MET A 52 2.35 4.19 -10.25
CA MET A 52 2.46 3.60 -11.59
C MET A 52 1.11 3.45 -12.30
N LEU A 53 0.09 2.95 -11.60
CA LEU A 53 -1.23 2.70 -12.19
C LEU A 53 -2.18 3.90 -12.08
N GLY A 54 -1.83 4.89 -11.28
CA GLY A 54 -2.70 6.01 -10.93
C GLY A 54 -3.67 5.67 -9.79
N PRO A 55 -4.50 6.66 -9.35
CA PRO A 55 -5.24 6.56 -8.10
C PRO A 55 -6.24 5.40 -8.08
N VAL A 56 -7.08 5.29 -9.11
CA VAL A 56 -8.17 4.30 -9.14
C VAL A 56 -7.65 2.88 -9.28
N TRP A 57 -6.72 2.64 -10.22
CA TRP A 57 -6.20 1.30 -10.48
C TRP A 57 -5.20 0.86 -9.42
N GLY A 58 -4.45 1.80 -8.83
CA GLY A 58 -3.62 1.54 -7.67
C GLY A 58 -4.45 1.10 -6.47
N ALA A 59 -5.54 1.82 -6.15
CA ALA A 59 -6.46 1.40 -5.10
C ALA A 59 -7.16 0.08 -5.44
N ALA A 60 -7.56 -0.14 -6.68
CA ALA A 60 -8.16 -1.40 -7.13
C ALA A 60 -7.22 -2.60 -6.92
N SER A 61 -5.91 -2.44 -7.16
CA SER A 61 -4.94 -3.51 -6.88
C SER A 61 -4.88 -3.87 -5.39
N GLN A 62 -5.00 -2.88 -4.50
CA GLN A 62 -5.04 -3.13 -3.07
C GLN A 62 -6.38 -3.73 -2.63
N LEU A 63 -7.47 -3.38 -3.29
CA LEU A 63 -8.75 -4.03 -3.06
C LEU A 63 -8.68 -5.52 -3.43
N VAL A 64 -8.07 -5.86 -4.58
CA VAL A 64 -7.85 -7.27 -4.98
C VAL A 64 -7.01 -8.01 -3.93
N TYR A 65 -5.92 -7.40 -3.46
CA TYR A 65 -5.10 -7.97 -2.37
C TYR A 65 -5.93 -8.25 -1.10
N LEU A 66 -6.77 -7.30 -0.68
CA LEU A 66 -7.64 -7.48 0.49
C LEU A 66 -8.72 -8.54 0.28
N LEU A 67 -9.29 -8.63 -0.92
CA LEU A 67 -10.28 -9.67 -1.25
C LEU A 67 -9.64 -11.05 -1.21
N LEU A 68 -8.42 -11.21 -1.73
CA LEU A 68 -7.66 -12.45 -1.60
C LEU A 68 -7.43 -12.81 -0.12
N ALA A 69 -7.03 -11.83 0.69
CA ALA A 69 -6.89 -12.04 2.13
C ALA A 69 -8.23 -12.45 2.77
N ALA A 70 -9.35 -11.79 2.39
CA ALA A 70 -10.68 -12.04 2.96
C ALA A 70 -11.18 -13.46 2.68
N VAL A 71 -10.92 -14.00 1.49
CA VAL A 71 -11.31 -15.38 1.13
C VAL A 71 -10.34 -16.44 1.70
N GLY A 72 -9.35 -16.04 2.48
CA GLY A 72 -8.45 -16.96 3.19
C GLY A 72 -7.14 -17.27 2.48
N VAL A 73 -6.84 -16.60 1.35
CA VAL A 73 -5.53 -16.77 0.70
C VAL A 73 -4.44 -16.20 1.62
N PRO A 74 -3.33 -16.91 1.88
CA PRO A 74 -2.29 -16.52 2.85
C PRO A 74 -1.37 -15.42 2.27
N VAL A 75 -1.94 -14.25 1.95
CA VAL A 75 -1.24 -13.11 1.33
C VAL A 75 -0.76 -12.07 2.33
N MET A 76 -1.23 -12.10 3.57
CA MET A 76 -0.82 -11.18 4.62
C MET A 76 0.45 -11.65 5.34
N ALA A 77 1.09 -10.75 6.07
CA ALA A 77 2.33 -11.03 6.79
C ALA A 77 2.25 -12.32 7.63
N GLY A 78 3.28 -13.15 7.57
CA GLY A 78 3.33 -14.43 8.27
C GLY A 78 2.44 -15.49 7.64
N MET A 79 2.21 -15.46 6.35
CA MET A 79 1.35 -16.40 5.60
C MET A 79 -0.08 -16.46 6.14
N GLN A 80 -0.59 -15.34 6.61
CA GLN A 80 -1.92 -15.24 7.18
C GLN A 80 -2.95 -14.82 6.13
N GLY A 81 -4.20 -15.18 6.36
CA GLY A 81 -5.37 -14.83 5.57
C GLY A 81 -6.65 -15.14 6.35
N GLY A 82 -7.78 -14.78 5.77
CA GLY A 82 -9.10 -14.95 6.35
C GLY A 82 -9.65 -13.70 7.02
N PRO A 83 -10.98 -13.68 7.25
CA PRO A 83 -11.68 -12.52 7.82
C PRO A 83 -11.15 -12.15 9.21
N ALA A 84 -10.73 -13.13 10.01
CA ALA A 84 -10.19 -12.91 11.36
C ALA A 84 -8.94 -12.03 11.37
N VAL A 85 -8.08 -12.12 10.34
CA VAL A 85 -6.87 -11.31 10.22
C VAL A 85 -7.23 -9.88 9.83
N LEU A 86 -8.19 -9.71 8.91
CA LEU A 86 -8.67 -8.39 8.49
C LEU A 86 -9.46 -7.66 9.59
N LEU A 87 -10.13 -8.40 10.45
CA LEU A 87 -10.82 -7.85 11.63
C LEU A 87 -9.88 -7.74 12.84
N GLY A 88 -8.67 -8.25 12.74
CA GLY A 88 -7.64 -8.18 13.78
C GLY A 88 -6.92 -6.82 13.83
N LYS A 89 -5.88 -6.75 14.65
CA LYS A 89 -5.12 -5.51 14.95
C LYS A 89 -4.51 -4.84 13.71
N THR A 90 -4.22 -5.60 12.65
CA THR A 90 -3.61 -5.11 11.40
C THR A 90 -4.64 -4.66 10.36
N GLY A 91 -5.93 -4.95 10.55
CA GLY A 91 -6.97 -4.74 9.54
C GLY A 91 -7.12 -3.29 9.12
N GLY A 92 -7.08 -2.35 10.05
CA GLY A 92 -7.15 -0.93 9.74
C GLY A 92 -6.01 -0.44 8.85
N TYR A 93 -4.79 -0.96 9.06
CA TYR A 93 -3.63 -0.67 8.20
C TYR A 93 -3.81 -1.28 6.81
N ALA A 94 -4.32 -2.49 6.73
CA ALA A 94 -4.59 -3.16 5.45
C ALA A 94 -5.65 -2.40 4.63
N ILE A 95 -6.73 -1.94 5.25
CA ILE A 95 -7.71 -1.04 4.62
C ILE A 95 -7.05 0.30 4.25
N GLY A 96 -6.16 0.80 5.09
CA GLY A 96 -5.37 2.01 4.84
C GLY A 96 -4.52 1.95 3.57
N TYR A 97 -4.16 0.76 3.08
CA TYR A 97 -3.44 0.59 1.80
C TYR A 97 -4.23 1.13 0.60
N LEU A 98 -5.56 1.03 0.61
CA LEU A 98 -6.39 1.62 -0.44
C LEU A 98 -6.23 3.14 -0.47
N LEU A 99 -6.29 3.78 0.71
CA LEU A 99 -6.11 5.24 0.82
C LEU A 99 -4.70 5.66 0.43
N ALA A 100 -3.68 4.92 0.88
CA ALA A 100 -2.29 5.21 0.56
C ALA A 100 -2.04 5.14 -0.96
N ALA A 101 -2.53 4.09 -1.64
CA ALA A 101 -2.42 3.96 -3.09
C ALA A 101 -3.21 5.04 -3.83
N LEU A 102 -4.42 5.36 -3.38
CA LEU A 102 -5.27 6.40 -3.96
C LEU A 102 -4.58 7.77 -3.90
N ILE A 103 -4.07 8.14 -2.73
CA ILE A 103 -3.42 9.44 -2.48
C ILE A 103 -2.11 9.53 -3.25
N ALA A 104 -1.20 8.56 -3.12
CA ALA A 104 0.06 8.54 -3.86
C ALA A 104 -0.17 8.59 -5.38
N GLY A 105 -1.18 7.87 -5.87
CA GLY A 105 -1.59 7.88 -7.27
C GLY A 105 -2.17 9.23 -7.71
N ALA A 106 -2.96 9.90 -6.87
CA ALA A 106 -3.51 11.22 -7.17
C ALA A 106 -2.41 12.28 -7.30
N PHE A 107 -1.40 12.24 -6.43
CA PHE A 107 -0.24 13.11 -6.54
C PHE A 107 0.55 12.84 -7.83
N ALA A 108 0.81 11.57 -8.15
CA ALA A 108 1.51 11.18 -9.36
C ALA A 108 0.75 11.54 -10.66
N ALA A 109 -0.58 11.60 -10.62
CA ALA A 109 -1.41 11.95 -11.77
C ALA A 109 -1.59 13.47 -11.96
N LYS A 110 -1.64 14.24 -10.87
CA LYS A 110 -1.96 15.67 -10.91
C LYS A 110 -0.75 16.58 -10.84
N LEU A 111 0.38 16.11 -10.34
CA LEU A 111 1.59 16.91 -10.11
C LEU A 111 2.76 16.42 -10.97
N PRO A 112 3.77 17.25 -11.17
CA PRO A 112 4.95 16.85 -11.94
C PRO A 112 5.59 15.60 -11.33
N ARG A 113 5.93 14.60 -12.16
CA ARG A 113 6.57 13.35 -11.73
C ARG A 113 8.04 13.56 -11.36
N LYS A 114 8.26 14.44 -10.38
CA LYS A 114 9.56 14.71 -9.76
C LYS A 114 9.60 14.03 -8.39
N PHE A 115 10.80 13.68 -7.95
CA PHE A 115 11.00 12.98 -6.67
C PHE A 115 10.24 13.61 -5.50
N GLY A 116 10.35 14.95 -5.32
CA GLY A 116 9.70 15.62 -4.19
C GLY A 116 8.17 15.49 -4.17
N TRP A 117 7.51 15.59 -5.32
CA TRP A 117 6.05 15.46 -5.40
C TRP A 117 5.57 14.03 -5.23
N LEU A 118 6.32 13.05 -5.77
CA LEU A 118 6.02 11.62 -5.56
C LEU A 118 6.23 11.22 -4.11
N ALA A 119 7.35 11.65 -3.52
CA ALA A 119 7.64 11.40 -2.11
C ALA A 119 6.59 12.04 -1.20
N LEU A 120 6.16 13.28 -1.48
CA LEU A 120 5.11 13.96 -0.73
C LEU A 120 3.78 13.20 -0.80
N GLY A 121 3.40 12.71 -1.98
CA GLY A 121 2.21 11.88 -2.16
C GLY A 121 2.27 10.59 -1.35
N CYS A 122 3.43 9.93 -1.32
CA CYS A 122 3.65 8.75 -0.49
C CYS A 122 3.62 9.06 1.01
N VAL A 123 4.19 10.19 1.45
CA VAL A 123 4.14 10.63 2.86
C VAL A 123 2.70 10.90 3.30
N VAL A 124 1.92 11.63 2.50
CA VAL A 124 0.51 11.90 2.82
C VAL A 124 -0.31 10.61 2.82
N GLY A 125 -0.05 9.71 1.87
CA GLY A 125 -0.66 8.38 1.83
C GLY A 125 -0.30 7.53 3.05
N CYS A 126 0.97 7.56 3.48
CA CYS A 126 1.44 6.91 4.70
C CYS A 126 0.71 7.45 5.94
N ALA A 127 0.63 8.76 6.08
CA ALA A 127 -0.07 9.41 7.20
C ALA A 127 -1.55 9.01 7.25
N ALA A 128 -2.24 8.98 6.11
CA ALA A 128 -3.64 8.53 6.04
C ALA A 128 -3.78 7.06 6.45
N CYS A 129 -2.86 6.19 6.01
CA CYS A 129 -2.82 4.78 6.42
C CYS A 129 -2.60 4.64 7.93
N TYR A 130 -1.68 5.42 8.51
CA TYR A 130 -1.42 5.41 9.93
C TYR A 130 -2.60 5.92 10.76
N VAL A 131 -3.25 6.99 10.33
CA VAL A 131 -4.44 7.51 11.03
C VAL A 131 -5.52 6.42 11.10
N LEU A 132 -5.86 5.81 9.98
CA LEU A 132 -6.88 4.76 9.94
C LEU A 132 -6.46 3.53 10.75
N GLY A 133 -5.22 3.06 10.56
CA GLY A 133 -4.69 1.89 11.24
C GLY A 133 -4.58 2.07 12.74
N THR A 134 -4.13 3.24 13.21
CA THR A 134 -3.99 3.53 14.64
C THR A 134 -5.35 3.66 15.32
N ILE A 135 -6.33 4.34 14.69
CA ILE A 135 -7.71 4.42 15.21
C ILE A 135 -8.28 3.00 15.35
N TRP A 136 -8.14 2.17 14.31
CA TRP A 136 -8.58 0.78 14.33
C TRP A 136 -7.92 -0.02 15.46
N PHE A 137 -6.61 0.11 15.60
CA PHE A 137 -5.83 -0.55 16.64
C PHE A 137 -6.29 -0.14 18.04
N MET A 138 -6.51 1.16 18.28
CA MET A 138 -7.02 1.69 19.55
C MET A 138 -8.41 1.12 19.90
N VAL A 139 -9.32 1.07 18.93
CA VAL A 139 -10.67 0.51 19.13
C VAL A 139 -10.63 -0.95 19.53
N LEU A 140 -9.71 -1.73 18.93
CA LEU A 140 -9.60 -3.17 19.23
C LEU A 140 -8.84 -3.49 20.52
N THR A 141 -7.86 -2.65 20.90
CA THR A 141 -7.00 -2.93 22.05
C THR A 141 -7.38 -2.17 23.31
N GLY A 142 -8.17 -1.10 23.17
CA GLY A 142 -8.51 -0.19 24.29
C GLY A 142 -7.34 0.66 24.79
N LEU A 143 -6.22 0.67 24.04
CA LEU A 143 -5.02 1.45 24.40
C LEU A 143 -5.22 2.93 24.06
N ASP A 144 -4.55 3.79 24.83
CA ASP A 144 -4.52 5.22 24.61
C ASP A 144 -3.68 5.61 23.38
N LEU A 145 -3.86 6.82 22.89
CA LEU A 145 -3.19 7.32 21.68
C LEU A 145 -1.65 7.33 21.78
N PRO A 146 -1.02 7.84 22.88
CA PRO A 146 0.44 7.83 22.99
C PRO A 146 1.05 6.43 22.93
N THR A 147 0.45 5.45 23.61
CA THR A 147 0.91 4.06 23.59
C THR A 147 0.73 3.44 22.21
N SER A 148 -0.41 3.69 21.55
CA SER A 148 -0.68 3.18 20.21
C SER A 148 0.29 3.76 19.16
N LEU A 149 0.62 5.04 19.24
CA LEU A 149 1.65 5.67 18.38
C LEU A 149 3.04 5.07 18.60
N THR A 150 3.41 4.82 19.86
CA THR A 150 4.69 4.20 20.20
C THR A 150 4.80 2.79 19.63
N TYR A 151 3.72 2.02 19.63
CA TYR A 151 3.71 0.65 19.11
C TYR A 151 3.57 0.57 17.59
N CYS A 152 2.72 1.40 17.00
CA CYS A 152 2.27 1.21 15.63
C CYS A 152 2.78 2.25 14.63
N VAL A 153 3.48 3.30 15.07
CA VAL A 153 3.99 4.36 14.18
C VAL A 153 5.49 4.55 14.34
N ILE A 154 5.98 4.86 15.55
CA ILE A 154 7.38 5.25 15.78
C ILE A 154 8.38 4.22 15.23
N PRO A 155 8.25 2.90 15.49
CA PRO A 155 9.23 1.92 15.02
C PRO A 155 9.26 1.73 13.50
N TYR A 156 8.19 2.16 12.81
CA TYR A 156 8.05 1.97 11.36
C TYR A 156 8.61 3.14 10.55
N LEU A 157 8.66 4.34 11.15
CA LEU A 157 9.10 5.57 10.47
C LEU A 157 10.44 5.45 9.74
N PRO A 158 11.51 4.88 10.34
CA PRO A 158 12.79 4.76 9.64
C PRO A 158 12.69 3.90 8.38
N GLY A 159 11.95 2.78 8.46
CA GLY A 159 11.69 1.90 7.32
C GLY A 159 10.84 2.57 6.25
N ASP A 160 9.87 3.39 6.65
CA ASP A 160 8.97 4.06 5.71
C ASP A 160 9.66 5.17 4.92
N VAL A 161 10.60 5.89 5.53
CA VAL A 161 11.44 6.86 4.81
C VAL A 161 12.19 6.15 3.66
N ILE A 162 12.76 4.98 3.92
CA ILE A 162 13.45 4.18 2.90
C ILE A 162 12.49 3.70 1.82
N LYS A 163 11.32 3.17 2.20
CA LYS A 163 10.29 2.68 1.25
C LYS A 163 9.79 3.80 0.34
N ILE A 164 9.52 4.99 0.91
CA ILE A 164 9.07 6.18 0.18
C ILE A 164 10.14 6.64 -0.81
N ALA A 165 11.40 6.71 -0.38
CA ALA A 165 12.51 7.10 -1.24
C ALA A 165 12.68 6.12 -2.39
N LEU A 166 12.70 4.80 -2.11
CA LEU A 166 12.84 3.76 -3.11
C LEU A 166 11.66 3.75 -4.09
N ALA A 167 10.42 3.83 -3.60
CA ALA A 167 9.24 3.85 -4.46
C ALA A 167 9.24 5.07 -5.39
N SER A 168 9.61 6.25 -4.89
CA SER A 168 9.68 7.47 -5.68
C SER A 168 10.78 7.42 -6.74
N LEU A 169 11.96 6.90 -6.41
CA LEU A 169 13.08 6.74 -7.35
C LEU A 169 12.75 5.71 -8.44
N LEU A 170 12.22 4.55 -8.04
CA LEU A 170 11.84 3.50 -8.99
C LEU A 170 10.71 3.94 -9.91
N THR A 171 9.71 4.66 -9.41
CA THR A 171 8.66 5.25 -10.26
C THR A 171 9.27 6.12 -11.36
N ILE A 172 10.21 7.01 -11.03
CA ILE A 172 10.87 7.88 -12.02
C ILE A 172 11.69 7.07 -13.03
N GLN A 173 12.40 6.04 -12.58
CA GLN A 173 13.20 5.20 -13.47
C GLN A 173 12.34 4.37 -14.43
N LEU A 174 11.25 3.80 -13.92
CA LEU A 174 10.31 3.02 -14.71
C LEU A 174 9.55 3.88 -15.72
N ASP A 175 9.13 5.09 -15.33
CA ASP A 175 8.47 6.03 -16.25
C ASP A 175 9.34 6.39 -17.47
N LYS A 176 10.66 6.37 -17.33
CA LYS A 176 11.59 6.63 -18.44
C LYS A 176 11.71 5.45 -19.41
N ARG A 177 11.41 4.24 -18.95
CA ARG A 177 11.61 2.98 -19.69
C ARG A 177 10.32 2.35 -20.19
N MET A 178 9.20 2.66 -19.57
CA MET A 178 7.90 2.11 -19.94
C MET A 178 7.15 3.09 -20.86
N PRO A 179 6.49 2.59 -21.93
CA PRO A 179 5.57 3.41 -22.70
C PRO A 179 4.47 3.93 -21.77
N LYS A 180 4.09 5.19 -21.93
CA LYS A 180 2.99 5.79 -21.16
C LYS A 180 1.71 5.02 -21.44
N ILE A 181 1.18 4.37 -20.42
CA ILE A 181 -0.09 3.61 -20.45
C ILE A 181 -1.26 4.57 -20.32
#